data_eecbb12dea1000054db31276b0a1147c
#
_entry.id   eecbb12dea1000054db31276b0a1147c
#
_cell.length_a   1.000
_cell.length_b   1.000
_cell.length_c   1.000
_cell.angle_alpha   90.00
_cell.angle_beta   90.00
_cell.angle_gamma   90.00
#
_symmetry.space_group_name_H-M   'P 1'
#
loop_
_entity.id
_entity.type
_entity.pdbx_description
1 polymer ?
#
loop_
_entity_poly.entity_id
_entity_poly.type
_entity_poly.pdbx_seq_one_letter_code
_entity_poly.pdbx_strand_id
1 'polypeptide(L)'
;MRVAYTFEQCWHRVPGGTGISAIEVAKELSHIEGLDLFGVAGRHRRPPTEGFIPPVKVAVLPFGRPILYEMWTRFRWPKVESVIDDLQLVHATTIIPPATDLPLVATIHDLAFIRHPEFFTARGNKMFTRSLHILHDRASLILCSSMSTYRDCLYAGFEEWRLRHVPLGVTTHVITDADRERVRTAYSLPDDFILFVGTVEPRKNLARLVEALSSMSDAPPLVVVGMEGWGEGAPLAGHDVRFTGFVPSEDLPALYNLCSVFAFPSIMEGYGLPVIEAMAHGAPVVTSRGTSTEEVAGGAAVLIDPMDVASIATGIREALAGRDAWSSRSLDRAAQVPWSETARLTFAAYSELVDES
;
A
#
# COMPACT_ATOMS: atom_id res chain seq x y z
N MET A 1 -0.42 -11.20 -25.63
CA MET A 1 -1.54 -10.44 -25.00
C MET A 1 -1.12 -9.00 -24.84
N ARG A 2 -1.96 -8.02 -25.23
CA ARG A 2 -1.65 -6.57 -25.12
C ARG A 2 -2.55 -5.92 -24.09
N VAL A 3 -1.96 -5.35 -23.04
CA VAL A 3 -2.66 -4.82 -21.86
C VAL A 3 -2.31 -3.36 -21.62
N ALA A 4 -3.31 -2.51 -21.43
CA ALA A 4 -3.11 -1.16 -20.92
C ALA A 4 -3.21 -1.15 -19.38
N TYR A 5 -2.27 -0.49 -18.72
CA TYR A 5 -2.10 -0.47 -17.27
C TYR A 5 -1.99 0.97 -16.77
N THR A 6 -2.85 1.39 -15.86
CA THR A 6 -2.89 2.79 -15.44
C THR A 6 -1.80 3.13 -14.41
N PHE A 7 -1.14 4.30 -14.60
CA PHE A 7 -0.06 4.78 -13.73
C PHE A 7 -0.31 6.18 -13.16
N GLU A 8 -1.53 6.72 -13.25
CA GLU A 8 -1.83 8.11 -12.86
C GLU A 8 -1.40 8.45 -11.41
N GLN A 9 -1.42 7.47 -10.51
CA GLN A 9 -0.99 7.63 -9.11
C GLN A 9 0.50 7.95 -8.96
N CYS A 10 1.35 7.59 -9.95
CA CYS A 10 2.79 7.87 -9.92
C CYS A 10 3.11 9.39 -9.98
N TRP A 11 2.14 10.21 -10.38
CA TRP A 11 2.23 11.67 -10.37
C TRP A 11 1.55 12.31 -9.16
N HIS A 12 1.12 11.55 -8.18
CA HIS A 12 0.64 12.10 -6.91
C HIS A 12 1.80 12.72 -6.13
N ARG A 13 1.52 13.74 -5.33
CA ARG A 13 2.53 14.34 -4.44
C ARG A 13 3.14 13.30 -3.50
N VAL A 14 2.33 12.36 -3.05
CA VAL A 14 2.72 11.18 -2.28
C VAL A 14 2.02 9.98 -2.91
N PRO A 15 2.70 9.23 -3.80
CA PRO A 15 2.08 8.07 -4.47
C PRO A 15 1.69 6.95 -3.51
N GLY A 16 2.44 6.76 -2.42
CA GLY A 16 2.17 5.77 -1.39
C GLY A 16 2.16 4.32 -1.89
N GLY A 17 1.54 3.44 -1.11
CA GLY A 17 1.50 2.00 -1.41
C GLY A 17 0.85 1.65 -2.76
N THR A 18 -0.13 2.42 -3.22
CA THR A 18 -0.76 2.20 -4.53
C THR A 18 0.20 2.49 -5.69
N GLY A 19 1.11 3.47 -5.52
CA GLY A 19 2.16 3.76 -6.49
C GLY A 19 3.23 2.66 -6.49
N ILE A 20 3.68 2.23 -5.31
CA ILE A 20 4.63 1.12 -5.15
C ILE A 20 4.10 -0.14 -5.82
N SER A 21 2.87 -0.55 -5.50
CA SER A 21 2.28 -1.76 -6.06
C SER A 21 2.14 -1.69 -7.58
N ALA A 22 1.74 -0.54 -8.14
CA ALA A 22 1.63 -0.38 -9.59
C ALA A 22 2.99 -0.54 -10.29
N ILE A 23 4.06 0.02 -9.73
CA ILE A 23 5.41 -0.07 -10.28
C ILE A 23 5.95 -1.49 -10.17
N GLU A 24 5.90 -2.09 -8.97
CA GLU A 24 6.51 -3.40 -8.73
C GLU A 24 5.79 -4.51 -9.50
N VAL A 25 4.44 -4.50 -9.52
CA VAL A 25 3.67 -5.45 -10.33
C VAL A 25 3.97 -5.27 -11.83
N ALA A 26 4.08 -4.04 -12.33
CA ALA A 26 4.38 -3.80 -13.72
C ALA A 26 5.81 -4.24 -14.11
N LYS A 27 6.80 -4.11 -13.21
CA LYS A 27 8.15 -4.65 -13.41
C LYS A 27 8.09 -6.16 -13.64
N GLU A 28 7.44 -6.89 -12.75
CA GLU A 28 7.32 -8.35 -12.85
C GLU A 28 6.50 -8.78 -14.06
N LEU A 29 5.36 -8.11 -14.33
CA LEU A 29 4.55 -8.39 -15.52
C LEU A 29 5.33 -8.21 -16.82
N SER A 30 6.23 -7.22 -16.88
CA SER A 30 7.04 -6.96 -18.08
C SER A 30 8.03 -8.08 -18.43
N HIS A 31 8.29 -9.00 -17.50
CA HIS A 31 9.13 -10.18 -17.72
C HIS A 31 8.34 -11.42 -18.18
N ILE A 32 6.99 -11.34 -18.20
CA ILE A 32 6.16 -12.47 -18.62
C ILE A 32 6.16 -12.57 -20.15
N GLU A 33 6.58 -13.70 -20.66
CA GLU A 33 6.59 -13.97 -22.10
C GLU A 33 5.17 -13.94 -22.70
N GLY A 34 5.03 -13.27 -23.83
CA GLY A 34 3.75 -13.13 -24.50
C GLY A 34 2.83 -12.03 -23.94
N LEU A 35 3.27 -11.25 -22.94
CA LEU A 35 2.57 -10.09 -22.44
C LEU A 35 3.23 -8.78 -22.86
N ASP A 36 2.53 -7.98 -23.64
CA ASP A 36 2.91 -6.61 -23.98
C ASP A 36 2.19 -5.63 -23.05
N LEU A 37 2.88 -5.08 -22.08
CA LEU A 37 2.32 -4.14 -21.11
C LEU A 37 2.58 -2.70 -21.54
N PHE A 38 1.52 -1.89 -21.63
CA PHE A 38 1.56 -0.47 -21.96
C PHE A 38 1.05 0.35 -20.80
N GLY A 39 1.83 1.34 -20.36
CA GLY A 39 1.38 2.30 -19.38
C GLY A 39 0.38 3.31 -19.97
N VAL A 40 -0.55 3.77 -19.13
CA VAL A 40 -1.47 4.88 -19.45
C VAL A 40 -1.48 5.88 -18.30
N ALA A 41 -1.32 7.15 -18.62
CA ALA A 41 -1.47 8.24 -17.67
C ALA A 41 -2.02 9.50 -18.36
N GLY A 42 -2.46 10.46 -17.59
CA GLY A 42 -2.83 11.78 -18.07
C GLY A 42 -1.64 12.64 -18.48
N ARG A 43 -1.92 13.78 -19.05
CA ARG A 43 -0.90 14.76 -19.43
C ARG A 43 -0.39 15.50 -18.19
N HIS A 44 0.88 15.35 -17.88
CA HIS A 44 1.56 16.02 -16.79
C HIS A 44 2.64 16.97 -17.28
N ARG A 45 2.86 18.07 -16.53
CA ARG A 45 3.93 19.06 -16.82
C ARG A 45 5.28 18.66 -16.24
N ARG A 46 5.28 17.75 -15.27
CA ARG A 46 6.46 17.25 -14.55
C ARG A 46 6.56 15.75 -14.73
N PRO A 47 7.76 15.18 -14.64
CA PRO A 47 7.92 13.74 -14.58
C PRO A 47 7.19 13.13 -13.36
N PRO A 48 7.04 11.81 -13.29
CA PRO A 48 6.58 11.14 -12.09
C PRO A 48 7.45 11.51 -10.87
N THR A 49 6.92 11.31 -9.69
CA THR A 49 7.71 11.44 -8.46
C THR A 49 8.92 10.52 -8.53
N GLU A 50 10.07 10.96 -8.04
CA GLU A 50 11.29 10.15 -7.99
C GLU A 50 11.02 8.82 -7.28
N GLY A 51 11.56 7.72 -7.80
CA GLY A 51 11.25 6.36 -7.35
C GLY A 51 9.94 5.77 -7.90
N PHE A 52 9.10 6.57 -8.58
CA PHE A 52 7.81 6.12 -9.14
C PHE A 52 7.76 6.23 -10.67
N ILE A 53 8.90 6.08 -11.34
CA ILE A 53 8.97 6.06 -12.81
C ILE A 53 8.41 4.74 -13.32
N PRO A 54 7.33 4.76 -14.16
CA PRO A 54 6.79 3.54 -14.75
C PRO A 54 7.87 2.73 -15.51
N PRO A 55 7.94 1.41 -15.31
CA PRO A 55 8.97 0.58 -15.95
C PRO A 55 8.69 0.27 -17.43
N VAL A 56 7.54 0.72 -17.94
CA VAL A 56 7.07 0.49 -19.32
C VAL A 56 6.77 1.80 -20.01
N LYS A 57 6.67 1.77 -21.34
CA LYS A 57 6.28 2.94 -22.14
C LYS A 57 4.88 3.41 -21.76
N VAL A 58 4.72 4.70 -21.45
CA VAL A 58 3.44 5.31 -21.05
C VAL A 58 2.85 6.12 -22.20
N ALA A 59 1.65 5.76 -22.62
CA ALA A 59 0.82 6.55 -23.51
C ALA A 59 0.11 7.66 -22.72
N VAL A 60 0.03 8.85 -23.30
CA VAL A 60 -0.43 10.06 -22.62
C VAL A 60 -1.81 10.48 -23.13
N LEU A 61 -2.78 10.50 -22.26
CA LEU A 61 -4.12 11.03 -22.51
C LEU A 61 -4.15 12.57 -22.44
N PRO A 62 -5.09 13.24 -23.15
CA PRO A 62 -5.05 14.69 -23.34
C PRO A 62 -5.20 15.52 -22.07
N PHE A 63 -5.77 14.96 -20.99
CA PHE A 63 -6.02 15.65 -19.74
C PHE A 63 -5.16 15.08 -18.62
N GLY A 64 -4.70 15.95 -17.73
CA GLY A 64 -4.13 15.55 -16.44
C GLY A 64 -5.18 15.55 -15.33
N ARG A 65 -4.82 14.96 -14.19
CA ARG A 65 -5.60 15.02 -12.96
C ARG A 65 -5.75 16.49 -12.47
N PRO A 66 -6.88 16.92 -11.89
CA PRO A 66 -8.07 16.11 -11.55
C PRO A 66 -9.09 15.97 -12.70
N ILE A 67 -8.86 16.64 -13.84
CA ILE A 67 -9.81 16.68 -14.94
C ILE A 67 -10.03 15.29 -15.51
N LEU A 68 -8.95 14.52 -15.72
CA LEU A 68 -9.03 13.17 -16.28
C LEU A 68 -9.97 12.26 -15.46
N TYR A 69 -9.86 12.28 -14.13
CA TYR A 69 -10.71 11.47 -13.26
C TYR A 69 -12.19 11.85 -13.33
N GLU A 70 -12.49 13.16 -13.40
CA GLU A 70 -13.88 13.61 -13.59
C GLU A 70 -14.42 13.24 -15.00
N MET A 71 -13.58 13.32 -16.02
CA MET A 71 -13.96 12.93 -17.39
C MET A 71 -14.22 11.42 -17.47
N TRP A 72 -13.36 10.60 -16.89
CA TRP A 72 -13.54 9.15 -16.87
C TRP A 72 -14.81 8.74 -16.11
N THR A 73 -15.01 9.32 -14.93
CA THR A 73 -16.11 8.90 -14.06
C THR A 73 -17.47 9.53 -14.40
N ARG A 74 -17.52 10.60 -15.22
CA ARG A 74 -18.79 11.24 -15.63
C ARG A 74 -19.14 11.00 -17.09
N PHE A 75 -18.14 11.06 -17.97
CA PHE A 75 -18.36 11.09 -19.42
C PHE A 75 -17.77 9.88 -20.13
N ARG A 76 -17.03 9.02 -19.42
CA ARG A 76 -16.35 7.85 -19.98
C ARG A 76 -15.49 8.21 -21.20
N TRP A 77 -14.74 9.30 -21.09
CA TRP A 77 -13.87 9.83 -22.14
C TRP A 77 -12.66 10.56 -21.52
N PRO A 78 -11.48 10.60 -22.13
CA PRO A 78 -11.10 9.86 -23.35
C PRO A 78 -10.93 8.36 -23.07
N LYS A 79 -11.20 7.53 -24.07
CA LYS A 79 -10.95 6.09 -23.97
C LYS A 79 -9.47 5.79 -24.09
N VAL A 80 -9.03 4.73 -23.42
CA VAL A 80 -7.64 4.25 -23.45
C VAL A 80 -7.24 3.83 -24.85
N GLU A 81 -8.14 3.20 -25.60
CA GLU A 81 -7.98 2.74 -26.97
C GLU A 81 -7.73 3.88 -27.97
N SER A 82 -7.94 5.13 -27.57
CA SER A 82 -7.65 6.30 -28.44
C SER A 82 -6.15 6.63 -28.52
N VAL A 83 -5.31 6.02 -27.68
CA VAL A 83 -3.86 6.29 -27.60
C VAL A 83 -2.99 5.04 -27.68
N ILE A 84 -3.59 3.84 -27.67
CA ILE A 84 -2.89 2.56 -27.82
C ILE A 84 -3.79 1.64 -28.67
N ASP A 85 -3.23 1.15 -29.79
CA ASP A 85 -3.93 0.26 -30.71
C ASP A 85 -3.83 -1.22 -30.25
N ASP A 86 -4.74 -2.06 -30.72
CA ASP A 86 -4.73 -3.53 -30.59
C ASP A 86 -4.71 -4.04 -29.14
N LEU A 87 -5.27 -3.28 -28.20
CA LEU A 87 -5.43 -3.71 -26.80
C LEU A 87 -6.48 -4.82 -26.69
N GLN A 88 -6.25 -5.77 -25.80
CA GLN A 88 -7.18 -6.85 -25.47
C GLN A 88 -7.92 -6.60 -24.14
N LEU A 89 -7.26 -5.92 -23.19
CA LEU A 89 -7.88 -5.52 -21.93
C LEU A 89 -7.22 -4.27 -21.34
N VAL A 90 -7.89 -3.67 -20.35
CA VAL A 90 -7.40 -2.52 -19.59
C VAL A 90 -7.41 -2.84 -18.11
N HIS A 91 -6.31 -2.57 -17.42
CA HIS A 91 -6.19 -2.72 -15.97
C HIS A 91 -6.15 -1.35 -15.26
N ALA A 92 -7.17 -1.07 -14.49
CA ALA A 92 -7.22 0.03 -13.54
C ALA A 92 -6.47 -0.37 -12.26
N THR A 93 -5.31 0.19 -12.01
CA THR A 93 -4.49 -0.15 -10.83
C THR A 93 -4.93 0.50 -9.53
N THR A 94 -6.06 1.21 -9.59
CA THR A 94 -6.75 1.83 -8.44
C THR A 94 -8.26 1.72 -8.65
N ILE A 95 -9.02 2.15 -7.65
CA ILE A 95 -10.48 2.20 -7.72
C ILE A 95 -11.02 3.16 -8.82
N ILE A 96 -10.17 4.00 -9.44
CA ILE A 96 -10.61 4.93 -10.48
C ILE A 96 -10.60 4.23 -11.85
N PRO A 97 -11.78 3.90 -12.43
CA PRO A 97 -11.83 3.20 -13.70
C PRO A 97 -11.49 4.14 -14.86
N PRO A 98 -10.55 3.78 -15.73
CA PRO A 98 -10.37 4.48 -17.00
C PRO A 98 -11.56 4.23 -17.93
N ALA A 99 -11.78 5.13 -18.87
CA ALA A 99 -12.77 4.92 -19.91
C ALA A 99 -12.25 3.89 -20.93
N THR A 100 -13.01 2.82 -21.13
CA THR A 100 -12.70 1.77 -22.12
C THR A 100 -13.98 1.02 -22.52
N ASP A 101 -13.98 0.42 -23.71
CA ASP A 101 -15.00 -0.55 -24.15
C ASP A 101 -14.46 -1.99 -24.08
N LEU A 102 -13.17 -2.15 -23.81
CA LEU A 102 -12.51 -3.45 -23.63
C LEU A 102 -12.84 -4.05 -22.25
N PRO A 103 -12.58 -5.36 -22.05
CA PRO A 103 -12.59 -5.98 -20.74
C PRO A 103 -11.77 -5.16 -19.73
N LEU A 104 -12.37 -4.87 -18.57
CA LEU A 104 -11.78 -4.04 -17.54
C LEU A 104 -11.45 -4.89 -16.31
N VAL A 105 -10.18 -4.98 -15.97
CA VAL A 105 -9.70 -5.48 -14.67
C VAL A 105 -9.45 -4.28 -13.77
N ALA A 106 -9.78 -4.37 -12.49
CA ALA A 106 -9.48 -3.30 -11.54
C ALA A 106 -8.90 -3.84 -10.24
N THR A 107 -7.82 -3.23 -9.76
CA THR A 107 -7.31 -3.50 -8.41
C THR A 107 -7.99 -2.58 -7.40
N ILE A 108 -8.64 -3.17 -6.41
CA ILE A 108 -9.17 -2.46 -5.24
C ILE A 108 -8.26 -2.77 -4.06
N HIS A 109 -7.58 -1.73 -3.56
CA HIS A 109 -6.69 -1.86 -2.40
C HIS A 109 -7.45 -1.82 -1.09
N ASP A 110 -8.48 -0.97 -0.98
CA ASP A 110 -9.42 -0.90 0.15
C ASP A 110 -10.74 -0.26 -0.27
N LEU A 111 -11.72 -0.39 0.60
CA LEU A 111 -13.00 0.32 0.55
C LEU A 111 -13.21 1.16 1.84
N ALA A 112 -12.12 1.72 2.38
CA ALA A 112 -12.13 2.50 3.61
C ALA A 112 -13.13 3.67 3.57
N PHE A 113 -13.32 4.30 2.42
CA PHE A 113 -14.27 5.40 2.23
C PHE A 113 -15.75 5.00 2.46
N ILE A 114 -16.08 3.71 2.40
CA ILE A 114 -17.42 3.19 2.74
C ILE A 114 -17.55 3.02 4.24
N ARG A 115 -16.55 2.40 4.89
CA ARG A 115 -16.60 2.10 6.33
C ARG A 115 -16.33 3.31 7.20
N HIS A 116 -15.46 4.20 6.74
CA HIS A 116 -14.95 5.37 7.45
C HIS A 116 -14.96 6.61 6.56
N PRO A 117 -16.12 7.06 6.08
CA PRO A 117 -16.25 8.23 5.21
C PRO A 117 -15.67 9.50 5.84
N GLU A 118 -15.60 9.57 7.17
CA GLU A 118 -15.00 10.66 7.93
C GLU A 118 -13.51 10.85 7.69
N PHE A 119 -12.80 9.82 7.21
CA PHE A 119 -11.37 9.90 6.88
C PHE A 119 -11.11 10.49 5.50
N PHE A 120 -12.14 10.82 4.75
CA PHE A 120 -12.02 11.31 3.38
C PHE A 120 -12.73 12.64 3.19
N THR A 121 -12.27 13.42 2.20
CA THR A 121 -12.99 14.64 1.83
C THR A 121 -14.33 14.31 1.18
N ALA A 122 -15.33 15.18 1.33
CA ALA A 122 -16.63 15.00 0.69
C ALA A 122 -16.54 14.83 -0.85
N ARG A 123 -15.58 15.52 -1.49
CA ARG A 123 -15.31 15.37 -2.94
C ARG A 123 -14.70 14.01 -3.24
N GLY A 124 -13.75 13.55 -2.44
CA GLY A 124 -13.11 12.22 -2.57
C GLY A 124 -14.16 11.13 -2.45
N ASN A 125 -14.98 11.16 -1.39
CA ASN A 125 -16.05 10.18 -1.17
C ASN A 125 -17.01 10.10 -2.36
N LYS A 126 -17.47 11.24 -2.90
CA LYS A 126 -18.34 11.27 -4.08
C LYS A 126 -17.69 10.67 -5.33
N MET A 127 -16.39 10.90 -5.51
CA MET A 127 -15.64 10.35 -6.64
C MET A 127 -15.46 8.83 -6.48
N PHE A 128 -15.03 8.37 -5.32
CA PHE A 128 -14.85 6.94 -5.05
C PHE A 128 -16.15 6.14 -5.11
N THR A 129 -17.24 6.68 -4.55
CA THR A 129 -18.57 6.05 -4.65
C THR A 129 -19.00 5.91 -6.11
N ARG A 130 -18.82 6.95 -6.93
CA ARG A 130 -19.13 6.90 -8.37
C ARG A 130 -18.24 5.89 -9.09
N SER A 131 -16.96 5.86 -8.78
CA SER A 131 -16.01 4.90 -9.35
C SER A 131 -16.39 3.47 -9.01
N LEU A 132 -16.79 3.22 -7.77
CA LEU A 132 -17.23 1.90 -7.32
C LEU A 132 -18.47 1.41 -8.10
N HIS A 133 -19.49 2.29 -8.30
CA HIS A 133 -20.65 1.95 -9.12
C HIS A 133 -20.24 1.61 -10.56
N ILE A 134 -19.32 2.38 -11.17
CA ILE A 134 -18.84 2.07 -12.52
C ILE A 134 -18.10 0.73 -12.56
N LEU A 135 -17.27 0.42 -11.55
CA LEU A 135 -16.59 -0.87 -11.48
C LEU A 135 -17.58 -2.02 -11.27
N HIS A 136 -18.60 -1.81 -10.44
CA HIS A 136 -19.67 -2.79 -10.24
C HIS A 136 -20.37 -3.14 -11.56
N ASP A 137 -20.68 -2.12 -12.39
CA ASP A 137 -21.39 -2.31 -13.64
C ASP A 137 -20.50 -2.82 -14.80
N ARG A 138 -19.18 -2.56 -14.75
CA ARG A 138 -18.34 -2.69 -15.94
C ARG A 138 -17.07 -3.51 -15.79
N ALA A 139 -16.54 -3.65 -14.58
CA ALA A 139 -15.32 -4.44 -14.42
C ALA A 139 -15.61 -5.91 -14.66
N SER A 140 -14.81 -6.54 -15.52
CA SER A 140 -14.87 -7.99 -15.74
C SER A 140 -14.35 -8.75 -14.52
N LEU A 141 -13.21 -8.30 -13.97
CA LEU A 141 -12.63 -8.85 -12.75
C LEU A 141 -12.17 -7.74 -11.80
N ILE A 142 -12.22 -8.03 -10.50
CA ILE A 142 -11.71 -7.19 -9.41
C ILE A 142 -10.60 -7.95 -8.69
N LEU A 143 -9.41 -7.37 -8.66
CA LEU A 143 -8.28 -7.88 -7.90
C LEU A 143 -8.27 -7.24 -6.51
N CYS A 144 -8.40 -8.03 -5.48
CA CYS A 144 -8.42 -7.58 -4.08
C CYS A 144 -7.05 -7.85 -3.45
N SER A 145 -6.39 -6.82 -2.93
CA SER A 145 -5.05 -6.95 -2.35
C SER A 145 -5.02 -7.73 -1.03
N SER A 146 -6.15 -7.90 -0.35
CA SER A 146 -6.28 -8.67 0.88
C SER A 146 -7.64 -9.38 0.96
N MET A 147 -7.74 -10.41 1.80
CA MET A 147 -9.03 -11.05 2.10
C MET A 147 -9.98 -10.10 2.85
N SER A 148 -9.44 -9.10 3.57
CA SER A 148 -10.24 -8.03 4.16
C SER A 148 -10.92 -7.21 3.06
N THR A 149 -10.16 -6.76 2.05
CA THR A 149 -10.71 -6.05 0.89
C THR A 149 -11.66 -6.92 0.07
N TYR A 150 -11.35 -8.21 -0.09
CA TYR A 150 -12.24 -9.17 -0.76
C TYR A 150 -13.62 -9.24 -0.09
N ARG A 151 -13.64 -9.38 1.25
CA ARG A 151 -14.92 -9.38 2.02
C ARG A 151 -15.65 -8.04 1.90
N ASP A 152 -14.92 -6.93 1.89
CA ASP A 152 -15.52 -5.60 1.69
C ASP A 152 -16.15 -5.46 0.31
N CYS A 153 -15.53 -6.02 -0.73
CA CYS A 153 -16.11 -6.06 -2.08
C CYS A 153 -17.38 -6.93 -2.13
N LEU A 154 -17.41 -8.10 -1.48
CA LEU A 154 -18.64 -8.89 -1.34
C LEU A 154 -19.73 -8.11 -0.63
N TYR A 155 -19.41 -7.44 0.48
CA TYR A 155 -20.35 -6.60 1.21
C TYR A 155 -20.85 -5.41 0.39
N ALA A 156 -20.01 -4.86 -0.49
CA ALA A 156 -20.38 -3.80 -1.45
C ALA A 156 -21.20 -4.30 -2.65
N GLY A 157 -21.51 -5.60 -2.73
CA GLY A 157 -22.40 -6.21 -3.72
C GLY A 157 -21.72 -6.75 -4.97
N PHE A 158 -20.39 -6.83 -5.02
CA PHE A 158 -19.71 -7.51 -6.12
C PHE A 158 -19.99 -9.01 -6.08
N GLU A 159 -20.24 -9.63 -7.24
CA GLU A 159 -20.41 -11.06 -7.36
C GLU A 159 -19.07 -11.78 -7.12
N GLU A 160 -19.10 -12.87 -6.34
CA GLU A 160 -17.91 -13.60 -5.91
C GLU A 160 -17.07 -14.11 -7.10
N TRP A 161 -17.71 -14.55 -8.19
CA TRP A 161 -17.03 -15.04 -9.37
C TRP A 161 -16.15 -14.00 -10.08
N ARG A 162 -16.38 -12.70 -9.83
CA ARG A 162 -15.57 -11.58 -10.36
C ARG A 162 -14.39 -11.23 -9.48
N LEU A 163 -14.32 -11.74 -8.26
CA LEU A 163 -13.29 -11.36 -7.31
C LEU A 163 -12.10 -12.32 -7.35
N ARG A 164 -10.89 -11.76 -7.32
CA ARG A 164 -9.65 -12.54 -7.19
C ARG A 164 -8.83 -11.96 -6.04
N HIS A 165 -8.40 -12.82 -5.13
CA HIS A 165 -7.46 -12.42 -4.09
C HIS A 165 -6.04 -12.42 -4.69
N VAL A 166 -5.44 -11.24 -4.77
CA VAL A 166 -4.12 -11.01 -5.34
C VAL A 166 -3.29 -10.21 -4.33
N PRO A 167 -2.67 -10.88 -3.35
CA PRO A 167 -1.88 -10.20 -2.32
C PRO A 167 -0.67 -9.51 -2.92
N LEU A 168 -0.25 -8.41 -2.28
CA LEU A 168 0.91 -7.65 -2.71
C LEU A 168 2.19 -8.30 -2.23
N GLY A 169 3.26 -8.14 -3.01
CA GLY A 169 4.59 -8.61 -2.68
C GLY A 169 5.42 -7.62 -1.88
N VAL A 170 6.67 -7.99 -1.65
CA VAL A 170 7.69 -7.12 -1.06
C VAL A 170 9.03 -7.29 -1.77
N THR A 171 9.82 -6.22 -1.80
CA THR A 171 11.22 -6.22 -2.23
C THR A 171 12.13 -6.21 -1.02
N THR A 172 13.08 -7.14 -0.96
CA THR A 172 14.12 -7.17 0.07
C THR A 172 15.38 -6.49 -0.44
N HIS A 173 15.94 -5.57 0.35
CA HIS A 173 17.19 -4.89 0.05
C HIS A 173 18.29 -5.39 0.96
N VAL A 174 19.50 -5.56 0.42
CA VAL A 174 20.68 -5.86 1.22
C VAL A 174 21.15 -4.57 1.90
N ILE A 175 21.18 -4.56 3.23
CA ILE A 175 21.57 -3.39 4.03
C ILE A 175 23.01 -3.58 4.50
N THR A 176 23.90 -2.70 4.07
CA THR A 176 25.31 -2.68 4.47
C THR A 176 25.51 -1.94 5.79
N ASP A 177 26.66 -2.15 6.43
CA ASP A 177 27.02 -1.38 7.64
C ASP A 177 27.15 0.13 7.34
N ALA A 178 27.60 0.47 6.13
CA ALA A 178 27.65 1.85 5.67
C ALA A 178 26.25 2.49 5.56
N ASP A 179 25.24 1.74 5.10
CA ASP A 179 23.85 2.23 5.06
C ASP A 179 23.30 2.46 6.48
N ARG A 180 23.57 1.52 7.41
CA ARG A 180 23.17 1.67 8.81
C ARG A 180 23.76 2.92 9.44
N GLU A 181 25.07 3.15 9.27
CA GLU A 181 25.77 4.29 9.85
C GLU A 181 25.31 5.61 9.21
N ARG A 182 25.15 5.62 7.89
CA ARG A 182 24.63 6.79 7.15
C ARG A 182 23.24 7.20 7.64
N VAL A 183 22.31 6.23 7.73
CA VAL A 183 20.93 6.48 8.14
C VAL A 183 20.86 6.84 9.63
N ARG A 184 21.63 6.16 10.49
CA ARG A 184 21.72 6.50 11.92
C ARG A 184 22.16 7.94 12.13
N THR A 185 23.18 8.38 11.41
CA THR A 185 23.74 9.73 11.49
C THR A 185 22.77 10.76 10.90
N ALA A 186 22.21 10.50 9.70
CA ALA A 186 21.34 11.45 9.00
C ALA A 186 20.08 11.81 9.79
N TYR A 187 19.53 10.83 10.51
CA TYR A 187 18.29 11.01 11.30
C TYR A 187 18.54 11.08 12.82
N SER A 188 19.79 11.12 13.27
CA SER A 188 20.17 11.15 14.71
C SER A 188 19.45 10.08 15.50
N LEU A 189 19.44 8.84 14.99
CA LEU A 189 18.68 7.74 15.59
C LEU A 189 19.29 7.30 16.93
N PRO A 190 18.44 6.96 17.92
CA PRO A 190 18.90 6.29 19.14
C PRO A 190 19.47 4.90 18.82
N ASP A 191 20.21 4.33 19.77
CA ASP A 191 20.71 2.95 19.64
C ASP A 191 19.58 1.93 19.60
N ASP A 192 18.61 2.09 20.51
CA ASP A 192 17.38 1.33 20.55
C ASP A 192 16.18 2.28 20.31
N PHE A 193 15.28 1.90 19.43
CA PHE A 193 14.07 2.69 19.16
C PHE A 193 12.94 1.82 18.61
N ILE A 194 11.71 2.28 18.85
CA ILE A 194 10.51 1.76 18.21
C ILE A 194 10.28 2.60 16.96
N LEU A 195 9.96 1.95 15.84
CA LEU A 195 9.71 2.61 14.57
C LEU A 195 8.22 2.59 14.22
N PHE A 196 7.71 3.73 13.79
CA PHE A 196 6.42 3.85 13.12
C PHE A 196 6.61 4.52 11.76
N VAL A 197 6.00 3.95 10.69
CA VAL A 197 6.09 4.49 9.33
C VAL A 197 4.70 4.74 8.78
N GLY A 198 4.43 5.97 8.35
CA GLY A 198 3.17 6.32 7.69
C GLY A 198 2.78 7.77 7.90
N THR A 199 1.86 8.26 7.07
CA THR A 199 1.24 9.58 7.26
C THR A 199 0.53 9.62 8.62
N VAL A 200 0.71 10.71 9.36
CA VAL A 200 0.02 10.89 10.65
C VAL A 200 -1.46 11.18 10.40
N GLU A 201 -2.27 10.15 10.54
CA GLU A 201 -3.72 10.19 10.34
C GLU A 201 -4.45 9.30 11.35
N PRO A 202 -5.71 9.59 11.72
CA PRO A 202 -6.42 8.90 12.81
C PRO A 202 -6.45 7.38 12.68
N ARG A 203 -6.62 6.84 11.46
CA ARG A 203 -6.67 5.39 11.23
C ARG A 203 -5.36 4.66 11.53
N LYS A 204 -4.21 5.37 11.47
CA LYS A 204 -2.88 4.82 11.81
C LYS A 204 -2.65 4.70 13.31
N ASN A 205 -3.48 5.34 14.14
CA ASN A 205 -3.57 5.15 15.57
C ASN A 205 -2.30 5.52 16.36
N LEU A 206 -1.53 6.50 15.86
CA LEU A 206 -0.28 6.94 16.49
C LEU A 206 -0.51 7.45 17.94
N ALA A 207 -1.64 8.09 18.20
CA ALA A 207 -1.96 8.61 19.53
C ALA A 207 -2.01 7.49 20.59
N ARG A 208 -2.71 6.38 20.31
CA ARG A 208 -2.76 5.24 21.25
C ARG A 208 -1.40 4.54 21.36
N LEU A 209 -0.61 4.53 20.31
CA LEU A 209 0.77 4.02 20.39
C LEU A 209 1.58 4.84 21.41
N VAL A 210 1.54 6.17 21.31
CA VAL A 210 2.26 7.06 22.25
C VAL A 210 1.72 6.89 23.69
N GLU A 211 0.41 6.78 23.87
CA GLU A 211 -0.19 6.51 25.18
C GLU A 211 0.29 5.18 25.76
N ALA A 212 0.35 4.12 24.94
CA ALA A 212 0.87 2.82 25.36
C ALA A 212 2.34 2.90 25.79
N LEU A 213 3.19 3.57 25.02
CA LEU A 213 4.60 3.76 25.33
C LEU A 213 4.77 4.62 26.60
N SER A 214 3.96 5.64 26.81
CA SER A 214 3.97 6.48 28.00
C SER A 214 3.63 5.69 29.29
N SER A 215 2.88 4.59 29.16
CA SER A 215 2.57 3.69 30.27
C SER A 215 3.69 2.72 30.67
N MET A 216 4.75 2.66 29.87
CA MET A 216 5.91 1.79 30.05
C MET A 216 7.07 2.62 30.63
N SER A 217 7.68 2.15 31.72
CA SER A 217 8.80 2.87 32.37
C SER A 217 10.11 2.80 31.58
N ASP A 218 10.26 1.81 30.70
CA ASP A 218 11.50 1.43 30.02
C ASP A 218 11.32 1.33 28.49
N ALA A 219 10.27 1.95 27.94
CA ALA A 219 10.04 1.95 26.50
C ALA A 219 11.14 2.75 25.77
N PRO A 220 11.75 2.18 24.71
CA PRO A 220 12.66 2.92 23.85
C PRO A 220 11.96 4.13 23.20
N PRO A 221 12.71 5.18 22.79
CA PRO A 221 12.16 6.31 22.03
C PRO A 221 11.37 5.84 20.81
N LEU A 222 10.31 6.58 20.47
CA LEU A 222 9.52 6.35 19.24
C LEU A 222 10.04 7.24 18.11
N VAL A 223 10.50 6.61 17.03
CA VAL A 223 10.85 7.30 15.78
C VAL A 223 9.67 7.20 14.82
N VAL A 224 9.16 8.35 14.40
CA VAL A 224 8.00 8.48 13.49
C VAL A 224 8.49 8.97 12.14
N VAL A 225 8.33 8.12 11.12
CA VAL A 225 8.64 8.43 9.72
C VAL A 225 7.37 8.71 8.95
N GLY A 226 7.28 9.89 8.38
CA GLY A 226 6.17 10.29 7.53
C GLY A 226 5.84 11.77 7.64
N MET A 227 4.98 12.21 6.75
CA MET A 227 4.51 13.60 6.76
C MET A 227 3.40 13.80 7.79
N GLU A 228 3.31 15.00 8.33
CA GLU A 228 2.12 15.44 9.02
C GLU A 228 0.92 15.30 8.08
N GLY A 229 -0.07 14.51 8.50
CA GLY A 229 -1.33 14.29 7.78
C GLY A 229 -2.38 15.30 8.18
N TRP A 230 -3.63 14.94 8.00
CA TRP A 230 -4.79 15.69 8.48
C TRP A 230 -5.35 15.07 9.77
N GLY A 231 -5.96 15.90 10.58
CA GLY A 231 -6.56 15.55 11.86
C GLY A 231 -6.08 16.48 12.96
N GLU A 232 -6.84 16.61 14.03
CA GLU A 232 -6.37 17.33 15.22
C GLU A 232 -5.17 16.56 15.76
N GLY A 233 -4.02 17.23 15.84
CA GLY A 233 -2.80 16.66 16.40
C GLY A 233 -3.10 16.16 17.82
N ALA A 234 -3.14 14.83 17.98
CA ALA A 234 -3.24 14.28 19.32
C ALA A 234 -2.05 14.77 20.14
N PRO A 235 -2.22 15.11 21.42
CA PRO A 235 -1.11 15.46 22.26
C PRO A 235 -0.19 14.23 22.36
N LEU A 236 0.97 14.30 21.68
CA LEU A 236 2.01 13.28 21.73
C LEU A 236 2.92 13.49 22.96
N ALA A 237 2.31 13.94 24.08
CA ALA A 237 3.00 14.19 25.33
C ALA A 237 3.15 12.89 26.12
N GLY A 238 4.23 12.80 26.88
CA GLY A 238 4.45 11.71 27.86
C GLY A 238 5.46 10.65 27.42
N HIS A 239 5.97 10.70 26.19
CA HIS A 239 7.03 9.82 25.71
C HIS A 239 8.04 10.57 24.82
N ASP A 240 9.28 10.04 24.67
CA ASP A 240 10.26 10.58 23.72
C ASP A 240 9.85 10.19 22.29
N VAL A 241 9.22 11.13 21.56
CA VAL A 241 8.76 10.96 20.17
C VAL A 241 9.59 11.83 19.24
N ARG A 242 10.25 11.22 18.26
CA ARG A 242 11.14 11.88 17.30
C ARG A 242 10.58 11.76 15.90
N PHE A 243 10.28 12.88 15.27
CA PHE A 243 9.80 12.93 13.88
C PHE A 243 10.98 13.14 12.94
N THR A 244 11.12 12.25 11.96
CA THR A 244 12.09 12.43 10.86
C THR A 244 11.54 13.27 9.72
N GLY A 245 10.21 13.42 9.63
CA GLY A 245 9.56 13.96 8.45
C GLY A 245 9.56 12.96 7.29
N PHE A 246 9.59 13.48 6.05
CA PHE A 246 9.71 12.64 4.85
C PHE A 246 11.12 12.02 4.80
N VAL A 247 11.15 10.72 4.56
CA VAL A 247 12.37 9.93 4.38
C VAL A 247 12.38 9.38 2.94
N PRO A 248 13.48 9.52 2.19
CA PRO A 248 13.65 8.89 0.89
C PRO A 248 13.45 7.37 0.96
N SER A 249 12.92 6.79 -0.11
CA SER A 249 12.60 5.36 -0.15
C SER A 249 13.82 4.45 0.03
N GLU A 250 15.00 4.91 -0.37
CA GLU A 250 16.28 4.20 -0.19
C GLU A 250 16.75 4.11 1.27
N ASP A 251 16.24 4.97 2.15
CA ASP A 251 16.61 4.97 3.57
C ASP A 251 15.68 4.12 4.44
N LEU A 252 14.43 3.90 3.99
CA LEU A 252 13.45 3.10 4.73
C LEU A 252 13.92 1.69 5.08
N PRO A 253 14.57 0.94 4.16
CA PRO A 253 15.10 -0.39 4.46
C PRO A 253 16.06 -0.42 5.66
N ALA A 254 16.95 0.56 5.74
CA ALA A 254 17.90 0.66 6.86
C ALA A 254 17.19 1.06 8.18
N LEU A 255 16.17 1.91 8.13
CA LEU A 255 15.35 2.24 9.31
C LEU A 255 14.62 1.01 9.87
N TYR A 256 14.00 0.21 9.00
CA TYR A 256 13.38 -1.05 9.40
C TYR A 256 14.40 -2.02 10.00
N ASN A 257 15.61 -2.12 9.42
CA ASN A 257 16.65 -3.00 9.90
C ASN A 257 17.24 -2.56 11.26
N LEU A 258 17.29 -1.26 11.53
CA LEU A 258 17.88 -0.68 12.75
C LEU A 258 16.92 -0.68 13.94
N CYS A 259 15.62 -0.67 13.73
CA CYS A 259 14.67 -0.54 14.83
C CYS A 259 14.65 -1.79 15.74
N SER A 260 14.34 -1.58 17.01
CA SER A 260 14.14 -2.67 17.96
C SER A 260 12.81 -3.38 17.75
N VAL A 261 11.77 -2.60 17.40
CA VAL A 261 10.41 -3.06 17.07
C VAL A 261 9.80 -2.11 16.04
N PHE A 262 9.15 -2.64 15.05
CA PHE A 262 8.23 -1.90 14.18
C PHE A 262 6.81 -2.00 14.71
N ALA A 263 6.24 -0.88 15.16
CA ALA A 263 4.89 -0.82 15.73
C ALA A 263 3.91 -0.18 14.74
N PHE A 264 2.90 -0.95 14.32
CA PHE A 264 1.91 -0.52 13.34
C PHE A 264 0.48 -0.86 13.78
N PRO A 265 -0.05 -0.18 14.81
CA PRO A 265 -1.35 -0.48 15.42
C PRO A 265 -2.51 0.16 14.66
N SER A 266 -2.46 0.13 13.32
CA SER A 266 -3.51 0.72 12.47
C SER A 266 -4.87 0.08 12.73
N ILE A 267 -5.92 0.92 12.81
CA ILE A 267 -7.30 0.47 13.00
C ILE A 267 -7.82 -0.18 11.71
N MET A 268 -7.37 0.31 10.57
CA MET A 268 -7.78 -0.18 9.26
C MET A 268 -6.69 0.06 8.22
N GLU A 269 -6.45 -0.95 7.38
CA GLU A 269 -5.57 -0.91 6.22
C GLU A 269 -6.17 -1.70 5.05
N GLY A 270 -5.79 -1.31 3.83
CA GLY A 270 -6.13 -2.09 2.64
C GLY A 270 -5.29 -3.36 2.52
N TYR A 271 -4.00 -3.23 2.78
CA TYR A 271 -3.04 -4.34 2.82
C TYR A 271 -2.10 -4.23 4.02
N GLY A 272 -1.31 -3.16 4.08
CA GLY A 272 -0.32 -2.96 5.14
C GLY A 272 1.11 -3.21 4.63
N LEU A 273 1.48 -2.64 3.47
CA LEU A 273 2.84 -2.73 2.92
C LEU A 273 3.93 -2.45 3.96
N PRO A 274 3.83 -1.42 4.84
CA PRO A 274 4.85 -1.18 5.85
C PRO A 274 5.11 -2.37 6.79
N VAL A 275 4.11 -3.24 7.03
CA VAL A 275 4.27 -4.46 7.84
C VAL A 275 5.20 -5.44 7.15
N ILE A 276 4.94 -5.76 5.89
CA ILE A 276 5.77 -6.72 5.17
C ILE A 276 7.12 -6.14 4.76
N GLU A 277 7.21 -4.83 4.53
CA GLU A 277 8.48 -4.11 4.34
C GLU A 277 9.37 -4.20 5.58
N ALA A 278 8.82 -3.97 6.77
CA ALA A 278 9.54 -4.14 8.04
C ALA A 278 10.01 -5.58 8.21
N MET A 279 9.16 -6.56 7.92
CA MET A 279 9.50 -7.99 7.98
C MET A 279 10.63 -8.35 7.01
N ALA A 280 10.63 -7.81 5.79
CA ALA A 280 11.64 -8.06 4.78
C ALA A 280 13.05 -7.57 5.19
N HIS A 281 13.11 -6.68 6.17
CA HIS A 281 14.36 -6.14 6.70
C HIS A 281 14.65 -6.59 8.14
N GLY A 282 13.93 -7.64 8.61
CA GLY A 282 14.18 -8.30 9.88
C GLY A 282 13.68 -7.55 11.12
N ALA A 283 12.81 -6.56 10.98
CA ALA A 283 12.19 -5.92 12.14
C ALA A 283 11.21 -6.88 12.84
N PRO A 284 11.25 -7.02 14.16
CA PRO A 284 10.14 -7.57 14.93
C PRO A 284 8.92 -6.67 14.77
N VAL A 285 7.76 -7.24 14.42
CA VAL A 285 6.56 -6.47 14.10
C VAL A 285 5.48 -6.64 15.18
N VAL A 286 4.89 -5.52 15.59
CA VAL A 286 3.66 -5.45 16.38
C VAL A 286 2.58 -4.82 15.51
N THR A 287 1.49 -5.53 15.26
CA THR A 287 0.41 -5.04 14.40
C THR A 287 -0.98 -5.49 14.86
N SER A 288 -2.02 -4.92 14.25
CA SER A 288 -3.40 -5.06 14.69
C SER A 288 -4.03 -6.39 14.31
N ARG A 289 -4.70 -7.03 15.28
CA ARG A 289 -5.57 -8.19 15.06
C ARG A 289 -6.85 -7.77 14.33
N GLY A 290 -7.42 -8.67 13.54
CA GLY A 290 -8.71 -8.47 12.86
C GLY A 290 -8.64 -7.54 11.64
N THR A 291 -7.45 -7.17 11.18
CA THR A 291 -7.24 -6.30 10.02
C THR A 291 -6.45 -7.02 8.93
N SER A 292 -6.31 -6.38 7.75
CA SER A 292 -5.44 -6.91 6.68
C SER A 292 -3.98 -7.09 7.13
N THR A 293 -3.52 -6.33 8.11
CA THR A 293 -2.14 -6.45 8.60
C THR A 293 -1.87 -7.75 9.36
N GLU A 294 -2.89 -8.36 10.01
CA GLU A 294 -2.80 -9.72 10.55
C GLU A 294 -2.60 -10.75 9.43
N GLU A 295 -3.37 -10.63 8.35
CA GLU A 295 -3.23 -11.49 7.16
C GLU A 295 -1.82 -11.37 6.55
N VAL A 296 -1.35 -10.15 6.36
CA VAL A 296 -0.01 -9.87 5.82
C VAL A 296 1.07 -10.46 6.71
N ALA A 297 0.92 -10.31 8.03
CA ALA A 297 1.88 -10.84 9.00
C ALA A 297 1.95 -12.37 8.99
N GLY A 298 0.88 -13.09 8.65
CA GLY A 298 0.88 -14.54 8.48
C GLY A 298 1.39 -15.33 9.70
N GLY A 299 1.14 -14.83 10.92
CA GLY A 299 1.61 -15.44 12.18
C GLY A 299 3.03 -15.07 12.58
N ALA A 300 3.71 -14.19 11.83
CA ALA A 300 5.08 -13.75 12.10
C ALA A 300 5.19 -12.39 12.84
N ALA A 301 4.08 -11.89 13.39
CA ALA A 301 4.04 -10.67 14.18
C ALA A 301 3.32 -10.89 15.52
N VAL A 302 3.59 -10.03 16.47
CA VAL A 302 2.81 -9.90 17.71
C VAL A 302 1.52 -9.16 17.38
N LEU A 303 0.35 -9.80 17.65
CA LEU A 303 -0.96 -9.27 17.33
C LEU A 303 -1.61 -8.62 18.56
N ILE A 304 -2.02 -7.36 18.40
CA ILE A 304 -2.63 -6.54 19.45
C ILE A 304 -4.06 -6.12 19.09
N ASP A 305 -4.85 -5.78 20.09
CA ASP A 305 -6.07 -4.99 19.90
C ASP A 305 -5.69 -3.52 19.74
N PRO A 306 -5.91 -2.91 18.56
CA PRO A 306 -5.52 -1.52 18.32
C PRO A 306 -6.33 -0.51 19.15
N MET A 307 -7.45 -0.93 19.73
CA MET A 307 -8.31 -0.06 20.54
C MET A 307 -7.95 -0.11 22.04
N ASP A 308 -7.08 -1.06 22.44
CA ASP A 308 -6.66 -1.25 23.83
C ASP A 308 -5.18 -0.87 24.03
N VAL A 309 -4.96 0.22 24.78
CA VAL A 309 -3.64 0.75 25.14
C VAL A 309 -2.78 -0.30 25.87
N ALA A 310 -3.39 -1.08 26.77
CA ALA A 310 -2.69 -2.10 27.53
C ALA A 310 -2.26 -3.29 26.64
N SER A 311 -3.10 -3.66 25.67
CA SER A 311 -2.76 -4.65 24.63
C SER A 311 -1.57 -4.21 23.79
N ILE A 312 -1.57 -2.93 23.34
CA ILE A 312 -0.43 -2.37 22.57
C ILE A 312 0.86 -2.41 23.39
N ALA A 313 0.82 -1.93 24.65
CA ALA A 313 1.99 -1.94 25.53
C ALA A 313 2.51 -3.35 25.80
N THR A 314 1.62 -4.32 26.00
CA THR A 314 1.98 -5.73 26.22
C THR A 314 2.63 -6.34 24.98
N GLY A 315 2.06 -6.10 23.79
CA GLY A 315 2.62 -6.59 22.53
C GLY A 315 4.00 -6.02 22.23
N ILE A 316 4.24 -4.75 22.55
CA ILE A 316 5.57 -4.14 22.39
C ILE A 316 6.58 -4.80 23.32
N ARG A 317 6.24 -5.04 24.63
CA ARG A 317 7.14 -5.76 25.55
C ARG A 317 7.44 -7.19 25.08
N GLU A 318 6.44 -7.89 24.56
CA GLU A 318 6.62 -9.23 24.00
C GLU A 318 7.58 -9.22 22.81
N ALA A 319 7.40 -8.27 21.88
CA ALA A 319 8.27 -8.14 20.70
C ALA A 319 9.71 -7.79 21.10
N LEU A 320 9.90 -6.87 22.06
CA LEU A 320 11.21 -6.51 22.59
C LEU A 320 11.92 -7.70 23.27
N ALA A 321 11.19 -8.45 24.10
CA ALA A 321 11.72 -9.60 24.82
C ALA A 321 12.09 -10.77 23.90
N GLY A 322 11.36 -10.96 22.80
CA GLY A 322 11.58 -12.02 21.83
C GLY A 322 12.23 -11.55 20.51
N ARG A 323 12.99 -10.46 20.51
CA ARG A 323 13.48 -9.76 19.32
C ARG A 323 14.05 -10.68 18.25
N ASP A 324 15.00 -11.54 18.60
CA ASP A 324 15.69 -12.41 17.62
C ASP A 324 14.73 -13.44 16.99
N ALA A 325 13.84 -14.01 17.80
CA ALA A 325 12.86 -14.98 17.32
C ALA A 325 11.83 -14.33 16.40
N TRP A 326 11.35 -13.13 16.73
CA TRP A 326 10.43 -12.39 15.88
C TRP A 326 11.10 -11.87 14.61
N SER A 327 12.37 -11.45 14.67
CA SER A 327 13.17 -11.07 13.50
C SER A 327 13.30 -12.22 12.51
N SER A 328 13.67 -13.42 12.99
CA SER A 328 13.76 -14.62 12.14
C SER A 328 12.43 -14.94 11.46
N ARG A 329 11.31 -14.95 12.21
CA ARG A 329 9.96 -15.20 11.65
C ARG A 329 9.58 -14.14 10.62
N SER A 330 9.92 -12.89 10.84
CA SER A 330 9.66 -11.79 9.91
C SER A 330 10.35 -12.02 8.57
N LEU A 331 11.64 -12.37 8.57
CA LEU A 331 12.39 -12.68 7.35
C LEU A 331 11.82 -13.89 6.61
N ASP A 332 11.48 -14.96 7.34
CA ASP A 332 10.87 -16.17 6.77
C ASP A 332 9.52 -15.85 6.10
N ARG A 333 8.72 -14.99 6.73
CA ARG A 333 7.42 -14.56 6.16
C ARG A 333 7.59 -13.72 4.91
N ALA A 334 8.48 -12.74 4.93
CA ALA A 334 8.74 -11.87 3.78
C ALA A 334 9.22 -12.65 2.55
N ALA A 335 10.05 -13.69 2.76
CA ALA A 335 10.52 -14.55 1.68
C ALA A 335 9.39 -15.30 0.94
N GLN A 336 8.23 -15.46 1.56
CA GLN A 336 7.07 -16.17 0.98
C GLN A 336 6.18 -15.30 0.09
N VAL A 337 6.41 -13.98 0.04
CA VAL A 337 5.52 -13.04 -0.66
C VAL A 337 6.28 -12.14 -1.64
N PRO A 338 6.92 -12.69 -2.67
CA PRO A 338 7.60 -11.91 -3.70
C PRO A 338 6.59 -11.24 -4.64
N TRP A 339 6.97 -10.10 -5.25
CA TRP A 339 6.16 -9.43 -6.26
C TRP A 339 5.87 -10.29 -7.50
N SER A 340 6.75 -11.25 -7.80
CA SER A 340 6.54 -12.20 -8.91
C SER A 340 5.28 -13.04 -8.73
N GLU A 341 4.89 -13.38 -7.50
CA GLU A 341 3.63 -14.09 -7.23
C GLU A 341 2.42 -13.18 -7.45
N THR A 342 2.49 -11.90 -7.03
CA THR A 342 1.44 -10.92 -7.33
C THR A 342 1.25 -10.77 -8.84
N ALA A 343 2.34 -10.67 -9.60
CA ALA A 343 2.30 -10.57 -11.05
C ALA A 343 1.75 -11.84 -11.70
N ARG A 344 2.16 -13.03 -11.24
CA ARG A 344 1.65 -14.31 -11.72
C ARG A 344 0.13 -14.44 -11.55
N LEU A 345 -0.38 -14.07 -10.37
CA LEU A 345 -1.82 -14.06 -10.09
C LEU A 345 -2.57 -13.02 -10.93
N THR A 346 -1.97 -11.84 -11.13
CA THR A 346 -2.51 -10.80 -11.98
C THR A 346 -2.59 -11.26 -13.44
N PHE A 347 -1.53 -11.89 -13.95
CA PHE A 347 -1.50 -12.44 -15.31
C PHE A 347 -2.50 -13.58 -15.50
N ALA A 348 -2.65 -14.46 -14.51
CA ALA A 348 -3.69 -15.50 -14.55
C ALA A 348 -5.09 -14.91 -14.70
N ALA A 349 -5.41 -13.83 -13.96
CA ALA A 349 -6.68 -13.12 -14.10
C ALA A 349 -6.87 -12.48 -15.50
N TYR A 350 -5.79 -12.02 -16.15
CA TYR A 350 -5.88 -11.55 -17.53
C TYR A 350 -6.17 -12.68 -18.52
N SER A 351 -5.52 -13.83 -18.34
CA SER A 351 -5.69 -14.99 -19.22
C SER A 351 -7.12 -15.53 -19.18
N GLU A 352 -7.78 -15.53 -18.02
CA GLU A 352 -9.20 -15.89 -17.89
C GLU A 352 -10.10 -15.09 -18.85
N LEU A 353 -9.82 -13.80 -19.05
CA LEU A 353 -10.65 -12.92 -19.88
C LEU A 353 -10.34 -12.98 -21.38
N VAL A 354 -9.12 -13.35 -21.74
CA VAL A 354 -8.70 -13.39 -23.15
C VAL A 354 -8.96 -14.75 -23.77
N ASP A 355 -8.85 -15.85 -22.99
CA ASP A 355 -9.13 -17.22 -23.45
C ASP A 355 -10.63 -17.48 -23.65
N GLU A 356 -11.51 -16.70 -23.00
CA GLU A 356 -12.97 -16.76 -23.16
C GLU A 356 -13.51 -15.89 -24.32
N SER A 357 -12.68 -15.10 -25.00
CA SER A 357 -13.02 -14.16 -26.06
C SER A 357 -12.71 -14.71 -27.44
#